data_30672ef840545c5b0d9100ac51adc46d
#
_entry.id   30672ef840545c5b0d9100ac51adc46d
#
_cell.length_a   1.000
_cell.length_b   1.000
_cell.length_c   1.000
_cell.angle_alpha   90.00
_cell.angle_beta   90.00
_cell.angle_gamma   90.00
#
_symmetry.space_group_name_H-M   'P 1'
#
loop_
_entity.id
_entity.type
_entity.pdbx_description
1 polymer ?
#
loop_
_entity_poly.entity_id
_entity_poly.type
_entity_poly.pdbx_seq_one_letter_code
_entity_poly.pdbx_strand_id
1 'polypeptide(L)'
;MPDDAFVIRPATIADQAIIAHHRVSMFVDMGSVDPADVPFLRATTLAWLAQAIPRGDYLGWLAAPHDAPERTVAGAGVHVRRVLPFPQKRPDGRHKVAEGRQAIIVNVYTEQEFRRRGLARRLMEAILAWAQSVDLESLVLHAAPDARHLYESMGFAPTNEMRFMGELSHVEHH
;
A
#
# COMPACT_ATOMS: atom_id res chain seq x y z
N MET A 1 -1.57 -13.02 -24.08
CA MET A 1 -2.99 -12.67 -24.00
C MET A 1 -3.66 -13.03 -22.67
N PRO A 2 -3.09 -12.75 -21.52
CA PRO A 2 -3.83 -12.84 -20.27
C PRO A 2 -4.11 -11.48 -19.65
N ASP A 3 -3.78 -10.39 -20.32
CA ASP A 3 -3.80 -9.03 -19.72
C ASP A 3 -5.21 -8.44 -19.61
N ASP A 4 -6.19 -9.06 -20.23
CA ASP A 4 -7.57 -8.55 -20.32
C ASP A 4 -8.58 -9.26 -19.39
N ALA A 5 -8.10 -10.20 -18.56
CA ALA A 5 -8.98 -10.97 -17.66
C ALA A 5 -9.42 -10.18 -16.40
N PHE A 6 -8.74 -9.09 -16.09
CA PHE A 6 -8.98 -8.29 -14.87
C PHE A 6 -9.00 -6.80 -15.18
N VAL A 7 -9.91 -6.10 -14.55
CA VAL A 7 -9.97 -4.63 -14.54
C VAL A 7 -9.35 -4.08 -13.26
N ILE A 8 -8.58 -2.99 -13.37
CA ILE A 8 -8.09 -2.23 -12.22
C ILE A 8 -8.79 -0.88 -12.20
N ARG A 9 -9.32 -0.51 -11.05
CA ARG A 9 -9.98 0.77 -10.83
C ARG A 9 -9.50 1.44 -9.54
N PRO A 10 -9.59 2.78 -9.45
CA PRO A 10 -9.44 3.47 -8.18
C PRO A 10 -10.50 3.01 -7.17
N ALA A 11 -10.10 2.96 -5.90
CA ALA A 11 -11.01 2.72 -4.80
C ALA A 11 -11.73 4.01 -4.39
N THR A 12 -12.91 3.84 -3.84
CA THR A 12 -13.74 4.91 -3.28
C THR A 12 -14.03 4.64 -1.80
N ILE A 13 -14.71 5.56 -1.13
CA ILE A 13 -15.15 5.37 0.26
C ILE A 13 -16.07 4.14 0.41
N ALA A 14 -16.82 3.78 -0.63
CA ALA A 14 -17.69 2.60 -0.62
C ALA A 14 -16.88 1.28 -0.53
N ASP A 15 -15.61 1.31 -0.88
CA ASP A 15 -14.72 0.13 -0.88
C ASP A 15 -14.00 -0.10 0.45
N GLN A 16 -14.24 0.72 1.48
CA GLN A 16 -13.54 0.62 2.76
C GLN A 16 -13.60 -0.77 3.40
N ALA A 17 -14.72 -1.48 3.24
CA ALA A 17 -14.90 -2.81 3.81
C ALA A 17 -13.99 -3.86 3.16
N ILE A 18 -13.83 -3.84 1.83
CA ILE A 18 -12.94 -4.76 1.12
C ILE A 18 -11.47 -4.40 1.35
N ILE A 19 -11.14 -3.12 1.44
CA ILE A 19 -9.78 -2.66 1.78
C ILE A 19 -9.39 -3.15 3.18
N ALA A 20 -10.30 -3.02 4.17
CA ALA A 20 -10.06 -3.51 5.51
C ALA A 20 -9.95 -5.05 5.55
N HIS A 21 -10.77 -5.75 4.76
CA HIS A 21 -10.66 -7.21 4.60
C HIS A 21 -9.29 -7.61 4.07
N HIS A 22 -8.82 -7.01 2.98
CA HIS A 22 -7.50 -7.29 2.40
C HIS A 22 -6.36 -7.01 3.40
N ARG A 23 -6.46 -5.92 4.18
CA ARG A 23 -5.45 -5.62 5.20
C ARG A 23 -5.39 -6.68 6.29
N VAL A 24 -6.53 -7.08 6.82
CA VAL A 24 -6.62 -8.13 7.84
C VAL A 24 -6.09 -9.45 7.29
N SER A 25 -6.56 -9.85 6.10
CA SER A 25 -6.15 -11.12 5.46
C SER A 25 -4.65 -11.15 5.20
N MET A 26 -4.06 -10.02 4.79
CA MET A 26 -2.61 -9.89 4.59
C MET A 26 -1.86 -10.19 5.90
N PHE A 27 -2.25 -9.60 7.02
CA PHE A 27 -1.58 -9.82 8.31
C PHE A 27 -1.84 -11.22 8.87
N VAL A 28 -3.01 -11.80 8.64
CA VAL A 28 -3.31 -13.19 8.99
C VAL A 28 -2.41 -14.14 8.19
N ASP A 29 -2.30 -13.97 6.88
CA ASP A 29 -1.45 -14.79 6.02
C ASP A 29 0.04 -14.67 6.39
N MET A 30 0.46 -13.50 6.86
CA MET A 30 1.83 -13.27 7.36
C MET A 30 2.08 -13.82 8.78
N GLY A 31 1.05 -14.30 9.47
CA GLY A 31 1.16 -14.70 10.87
C GLY A 31 1.54 -13.56 11.82
N SER A 32 1.17 -12.30 11.46
CA SER A 32 1.57 -11.08 12.17
C SER A 32 0.48 -10.50 13.07
N VAL A 33 -0.62 -11.20 13.23
CA VAL A 33 -1.74 -10.80 14.10
C VAL A 33 -2.29 -12.02 14.82
N ASP A 34 -2.52 -11.89 16.12
CA ASP A 34 -3.20 -12.93 16.90
C ASP A 34 -4.67 -13.02 16.50
N PRO A 35 -5.26 -14.22 16.43
CA PRO A 35 -6.67 -14.39 16.08
C PRO A 35 -7.63 -13.57 16.95
N ALA A 36 -7.29 -13.38 18.23
CA ALA A 36 -8.08 -12.58 19.17
C ALA A 36 -8.11 -11.09 18.81
N ASP A 37 -7.07 -10.57 18.14
CA ASP A 37 -6.93 -9.17 17.80
C ASP A 37 -7.49 -8.83 16.40
N VAL A 38 -7.86 -9.82 15.60
CA VAL A 38 -8.41 -9.63 14.26
C VAL A 38 -9.64 -8.70 14.24
N PRO A 39 -10.64 -8.84 15.15
CA PRO A 39 -11.78 -7.93 15.17
C PRO A 39 -11.37 -6.48 15.47
N PHE A 40 -10.42 -6.28 16.38
CA PHE A 40 -9.90 -4.95 16.72
C PHE A 40 -9.12 -4.33 15.56
N LEU A 41 -8.23 -5.08 14.91
CA LEU A 41 -7.51 -4.63 13.72
C LEU A 41 -8.48 -4.21 12.60
N ARG A 42 -9.55 -4.99 12.38
CA ARG A 42 -10.56 -4.66 11.38
C ARG A 42 -11.30 -3.36 11.73
N ALA A 43 -11.77 -3.22 12.96
CA ALA A 43 -12.53 -2.04 13.41
C ALA A 43 -11.67 -0.77 13.33
N THR A 44 -10.43 -0.80 13.81
CA THR A 44 -9.52 0.34 13.76
C THR A 44 -9.11 0.70 12.33
N THR A 45 -8.95 -0.29 11.46
CA THR A 45 -8.69 -0.06 10.03
C THR A 45 -9.88 0.66 9.37
N LEU A 46 -11.11 0.20 9.60
CA LEU A 46 -12.31 0.84 9.06
C LEU A 46 -12.44 2.28 9.55
N ALA A 47 -12.26 2.53 10.85
CA ALA A 47 -12.33 3.87 11.44
C ALA A 47 -11.28 4.81 10.83
N TRP A 48 -10.08 4.31 10.57
CA TRP A 48 -9.01 5.09 9.93
C TRP A 48 -9.33 5.39 8.46
N LEU A 49 -9.76 4.39 7.69
CA LEU A 49 -10.12 4.54 6.26
C LEU A 49 -11.28 5.52 6.06
N ALA A 50 -12.28 5.49 6.95
CA ALA A 50 -13.41 6.41 6.90
C ALA A 50 -13.01 7.89 6.95
N GLN A 51 -11.87 8.20 7.56
CA GLN A 51 -11.30 9.54 7.62
C GLN A 51 -10.28 9.80 6.52
N ALA A 52 -9.41 8.83 6.25
CA ALA A 52 -8.27 9.00 5.34
C ALA A 52 -8.68 9.07 3.87
N ILE A 53 -9.67 8.28 3.44
CA ILE A 53 -10.13 8.28 2.03
C ILE A 53 -10.72 9.64 1.64
N PRO A 54 -11.69 10.22 2.38
CA PRO A 54 -12.25 11.54 2.02
C PRO A 54 -11.25 12.68 2.04
N ARG A 55 -10.18 12.57 2.85
CA ARG A 55 -9.11 13.58 2.94
C ARG A 55 -8.06 13.45 1.83
N GLY A 56 -8.05 12.33 1.10
CA GLY A 56 -6.98 12.01 0.16
C GLY A 56 -5.68 11.54 0.83
N ASP A 57 -5.73 11.22 2.13
CA ASP A 57 -4.59 10.66 2.86
C ASP A 57 -4.36 9.18 2.52
N TYR A 58 -5.41 8.51 2.03
CA TYR A 58 -5.36 7.16 1.49
C TYR A 58 -5.97 7.13 0.09
N LEU A 59 -5.23 6.56 -0.85
CA LEU A 59 -5.70 6.22 -2.19
C LEU A 59 -5.48 4.72 -2.41
N GLY A 60 -6.44 4.08 -3.06
CA GLY A 60 -6.40 2.65 -3.33
C GLY A 60 -6.70 2.31 -4.78
N TRP A 61 -6.23 1.15 -5.21
CA TRP A 61 -6.56 0.52 -6.48
C TRP A 61 -7.01 -0.91 -6.21
N LEU A 62 -8.07 -1.29 -6.88
CA LEU A 62 -8.71 -2.60 -6.70
C LEU A 62 -8.78 -3.32 -8.04
N ALA A 63 -8.52 -4.62 -8.00
CA ALA A 63 -8.61 -5.48 -9.17
C ALA A 63 -9.79 -6.45 -9.04
N ALA A 64 -10.56 -6.59 -10.11
CA ALA A 64 -11.66 -7.55 -10.22
C ALA A 64 -11.60 -8.28 -11.56
N PRO A 65 -12.13 -9.52 -11.67
CA PRO A 65 -12.30 -10.18 -12.95
C PRO A 65 -13.20 -9.34 -13.86
N HIS A 66 -12.91 -9.33 -15.15
CA HIS A 66 -13.69 -8.55 -16.12
C HIS A 66 -15.14 -9.03 -16.26
N ASP A 67 -15.36 -10.33 -16.09
CA ASP A 67 -16.68 -10.98 -16.10
C ASP A 67 -17.43 -10.91 -14.75
N ALA A 68 -16.77 -10.44 -13.70
CA ALA A 68 -17.35 -10.26 -12.35
C ALA A 68 -16.76 -8.98 -11.69
N PRO A 69 -17.04 -7.77 -12.22
CA PRO A 69 -16.41 -6.53 -11.79
C PRO A 69 -16.76 -6.12 -10.34
N GLU A 70 -17.83 -6.67 -9.78
CA GLU A 70 -18.22 -6.51 -8.37
C GLU A 70 -17.37 -7.32 -7.41
N ARG A 71 -16.68 -8.37 -7.89
CA ARG A 71 -15.84 -9.26 -7.10
C ARG A 71 -14.41 -8.74 -7.04
N THR A 72 -14.10 -7.90 -6.09
CA THR A 72 -12.72 -7.47 -5.84
C THR A 72 -11.88 -8.62 -5.32
N VAL A 73 -10.78 -8.94 -6.01
CA VAL A 73 -9.90 -10.10 -5.72
C VAL A 73 -8.47 -9.70 -5.37
N ALA A 74 -8.10 -8.46 -5.58
CA ALA A 74 -6.81 -7.92 -5.17
C ALA A 74 -6.90 -6.41 -4.96
N GLY A 75 -5.98 -5.87 -4.21
CA GLY A 75 -5.89 -4.44 -3.95
C GLY A 75 -4.50 -4.01 -3.53
N ALA A 76 -4.25 -2.73 -3.69
CA ALA A 76 -3.10 -2.04 -3.14
C ALA A 76 -3.47 -0.60 -2.85
N GLY A 77 -2.77 0.04 -1.93
CA GLY A 77 -3.02 1.43 -1.61
C GLY A 77 -1.75 2.19 -1.28
N VAL A 78 -1.89 3.49 -1.15
CA VAL A 78 -0.86 4.39 -0.67
C VAL A 78 -1.41 5.24 0.46
N HIS A 79 -0.59 5.44 1.49
CA HIS A 79 -0.79 6.49 2.47
C HIS A 79 0.03 7.69 2.04
N VAL A 80 -0.64 8.77 1.66
CA VAL A 80 -0.02 10.03 1.25
C VAL A 80 0.34 10.83 2.49
N ARG A 81 1.57 11.31 2.56
CA ARG A 81 2.04 12.07 3.72
C ARG A 81 3.02 13.16 3.33
N ARG A 82 3.20 14.12 4.21
CA ARG A 82 4.29 15.08 4.12
C ARG A 82 5.37 14.73 5.13
N VAL A 83 6.62 14.76 4.65
CA VAL A 83 7.82 14.66 5.48
C VAL A 83 8.60 15.96 5.40
N LEU A 84 9.59 16.15 6.26
CA LEU A 84 10.46 17.32 6.16
C LEU A 84 11.14 17.38 4.79
N PRO A 85 11.38 18.59 4.24
CA PRO A 85 12.15 18.75 3.02
C PRO A 85 13.51 18.05 3.13
N PHE A 86 13.93 17.41 2.04
CA PHE A 86 15.16 16.60 2.02
C PHE A 86 15.90 16.72 0.68
N PRO A 87 17.23 16.54 0.67
CA PRO A 87 17.98 16.48 -0.56
C PRO A 87 17.68 15.17 -1.29
N GLN A 88 17.35 15.27 -2.57
CA GLN A 88 17.08 14.15 -3.45
C GLN A 88 18.07 14.16 -4.61
N LYS A 89 18.73 13.03 -4.86
CA LYS A 89 19.60 12.85 -6.00
C LYS A 89 18.79 12.61 -7.27
N ARG A 90 19.10 13.35 -8.32
CA ARG A 90 18.50 13.17 -9.65
C ARG A 90 19.24 12.10 -10.45
N PRO A 91 18.63 11.56 -11.52
CA PRO A 91 19.31 10.64 -12.42
C PRO A 91 20.59 11.21 -13.05
N ASP A 92 20.66 12.53 -13.24
CA ASP A 92 21.84 13.26 -13.76
C ASP A 92 22.95 13.46 -12.71
N GLY A 93 22.77 12.92 -11.50
CA GLY A 93 23.73 13.00 -10.40
C GLY A 93 23.64 14.28 -9.56
N ARG A 94 22.88 15.28 -10.00
CA ARG A 94 22.66 16.51 -9.20
C ARG A 94 21.69 16.26 -8.05
N HIS A 95 21.74 17.13 -7.07
CA HIS A 95 20.75 17.15 -5.98
C HIS A 95 19.73 18.27 -6.21
N LYS A 96 18.50 18.01 -5.83
CA LYS A 96 17.45 18.99 -5.66
C LYS A 96 16.92 18.91 -4.23
N VAL A 97 16.30 19.96 -3.75
CA VAL A 97 15.53 19.91 -2.50
C VAL A 97 14.11 19.46 -2.85
N ALA A 98 13.70 18.36 -2.26
CA ALA A 98 12.32 17.89 -2.30
C ALA A 98 11.51 18.57 -1.19
N GLU A 99 10.25 18.93 -1.48
CA GLU A 99 9.36 19.62 -0.54
C GLU A 99 8.69 18.68 0.46
N GLY A 100 8.97 17.38 0.37
CA GLY A 100 8.49 16.36 1.30
C GLY A 100 7.17 15.72 0.90
N ARG A 101 6.77 15.77 -0.37
CA ARG A 101 5.62 15.00 -0.87
C ARG A 101 6.00 13.52 -1.00
N GLN A 102 5.51 12.72 -0.09
CA GLN A 102 5.82 11.28 0.00
C GLN A 102 4.55 10.45 0.07
N ALA A 103 4.59 9.26 -0.48
CA ALA A 103 3.61 8.22 -0.20
C ALA A 103 4.30 6.91 0.21
N ILE A 104 3.64 6.16 1.08
CA ILE A 104 4.04 4.81 1.43
C ILE A 104 3.00 3.82 0.88
N ILE A 105 3.47 2.83 0.12
CA ILE A 105 2.62 1.76 -0.41
C ILE A 105 2.28 0.81 0.74
N VAL A 106 1.01 0.50 0.84
CA VAL A 106 0.44 -0.36 1.88
C VAL A 106 -0.61 -1.30 1.28
N ASN A 107 -0.94 -2.37 2.00
CA ASN A 107 -2.06 -3.25 1.67
C ASN A 107 -1.98 -3.92 0.29
N VAL A 108 -0.80 -4.24 -0.22
CA VAL A 108 -0.66 -5.04 -1.43
C VAL A 108 -1.08 -6.47 -1.12
N TYR A 109 -2.25 -6.84 -1.58
CA TYR A 109 -2.85 -8.15 -1.29
C TYR A 109 -3.56 -8.71 -2.51
N THR A 110 -3.49 -10.02 -2.67
CA THR A 110 -4.23 -10.79 -3.67
C THR A 110 -4.83 -12.01 -2.98
N GLU A 111 -6.13 -12.22 -3.18
CA GLU A 111 -6.83 -13.41 -2.70
C GLU A 111 -6.11 -14.69 -3.15
N GLN A 112 -6.04 -15.71 -2.29
CA GLN A 112 -5.19 -16.89 -2.50
C GLN A 112 -5.41 -17.56 -3.86
N GLU A 113 -6.67 -17.73 -4.24
CA GLU A 113 -7.06 -18.38 -5.51
C GLU A 113 -6.69 -17.56 -6.78
N PHE A 114 -6.37 -16.27 -6.61
CA PHE A 114 -5.99 -15.36 -7.70
C PHE A 114 -4.50 -15.01 -7.73
N ARG A 115 -3.70 -15.59 -6.84
CA ARG A 115 -2.24 -15.38 -6.82
C ARG A 115 -1.56 -15.93 -8.06
N ARG A 116 -0.36 -15.44 -8.33
CA ARG A 116 0.49 -15.85 -9.47
C ARG A 116 -0.11 -15.50 -10.85
N ARG A 117 -1.05 -14.55 -10.90
CA ARG A 117 -1.67 -14.03 -12.13
C ARG A 117 -1.23 -12.61 -12.47
N GLY A 118 -0.16 -12.11 -11.86
CA GLY A 118 0.41 -10.79 -12.15
C GLY A 118 -0.34 -9.61 -11.54
N LEU A 119 -1.39 -9.82 -10.73
CA LEU A 119 -2.23 -8.74 -10.20
C LEU A 119 -1.46 -7.75 -9.33
N ALA A 120 -0.55 -8.23 -8.46
CA ALA A 120 0.27 -7.35 -7.64
C ALA A 120 1.11 -6.40 -8.51
N ARG A 121 1.72 -6.89 -9.59
CA ARG A 121 2.49 -6.08 -10.53
C ARG A 121 1.61 -5.00 -11.18
N ARG A 122 0.43 -5.37 -11.68
CA ARG A 122 -0.49 -4.43 -12.33
C ARG A 122 -0.99 -3.34 -11.38
N LEU A 123 -1.28 -3.70 -10.13
CA LEU A 123 -1.63 -2.73 -9.08
C LEU A 123 -0.47 -1.77 -8.79
N MET A 124 0.75 -2.29 -8.71
CA MET A 124 1.94 -1.46 -8.52
C MET A 124 2.20 -0.54 -9.71
N GLU A 125 1.97 -0.99 -10.94
CA GLU A 125 2.08 -0.16 -12.16
C GLU A 125 1.05 0.98 -12.14
N ALA A 126 -0.18 0.73 -11.68
CA ALA A 126 -1.18 1.78 -11.50
C ALA A 126 -0.75 2.83 -10.45
N ILE A 127 -0.16 2.38 -9.34
CA ILE A 127 0.40 3.28 -8.32
C ILE A 127 1.56 4.11 -8.88
N LEU A 128 2.47 3.50 -9.63
CA LEU A 128 3.60 4.21 -10.24
C LEU A 128 3.13 5.25 -11.24
N ALA A 129 2.16 4.92 -12.09
CA ALA A 129 1.56 5.87 -13.03
C ALA A 129 0.90 7.04 -12.30
N TRP A 130 0.16 6.79 -11.22
CA TRP A 130 -0.39 7.85 -10.38
C TRP A 130 0.71 8.72 -9.78
N ALA A 131 1.73 8.12 -9.17
CA ALA A 131 2.83 8.85 -8.53
C ALA A 131 3.53 9.80 -9.50
N GLN A 132 3.71 9.36 -10.75
CA GLN A 132 4.26 10.19 -11.83
C GLN A 132 3.31 11.31 -12.22
N SER A 133 2.00 11.04 -12.29
CA SER A 133 0.99 12.03 -12.70
C SER A 133 0.82 13.19 -11.72
N VAL A 134 1.18 12.99 -10.44
CA VAL A 134 1.11 14.01 -9.38
C VAL A 134 2.48 14.56 -8.98
N ASP A 135 3.52 14.26 -9.74
CA ASP A 135 4.91 14.66 -9.44
C ASP A 135 5.32 14.31 -7.99
N LEU A 136 4.98 13.09 -7.56
CA LEU A 136 5.35 12.61 -6.23
C LEU A 136 6.87 12.57 -6.10
N GLU A 137 7.40 13.04 -4.99
CA GLU A 137 8.85 13.17 -4.81
C GLU A 137 9.48 11.92 -4.22
N SER A 138 8.73 11.14 -3.44
CA SER A 138 9.22 9.92 -2.81
C SER A 138 8.10 8.90 -2.66
N LEU A 139 8.36 7.68 -3.11
CA LEU A 139 7.46 6.54 -2.97
C LEU A 139 8.23 5.42 -2.28
N VAL A 140 7.74 4.98 -1.14
CA VAL A 140 8.40 3.97 -0.31
C VAL A 140 7.47 2.80 -0.02
N LEU A 141 8.02 1.67 0.38
CA LEU A 141 7.26 0.51 0.85
C LEU A 141 8.09 -0.32 1.86
N HIS A 142 7.40 -1.13 2.63
CA HIS A 142 8.01 -2.17 3.46
C HIS A 142 7.77 -3.52 2.80
N ALA A 143 8.81 -4.09 2.19
CA ALA A 143 8.72 -5.35 1.47
C ALA A 143 8.71 -6.54 2.42
N ALA A 144 7.70 -7.41 2.31
CA ALA A 144 7.81 -8.76 2.83
C ALA A 144 8.89 -9.52 2.04
N PRO A 145 9.63 -10.47 2.67
CA PRO A 145 10.72 -11.19 2.01
C PRO A 145 10.32 -11.78 0.65
N ASP A 146 9.17 -12.42 0.58
CA ASP A 146 8.66 -13.10 -0.63
C ASP A 146 8.28 -12.13 -1.76
N ALA A 147 7.96 -10.86 -1.43
CA ALA A 147 7.58 -9.84 -2.40
C ALA A 147 8.76 -9.00 -2.90
N ARG A 148 9.92 -9.10 -2.25
CA ARG A 148 11.08 -8.25 -2.53
C ARG A 148 11.50 -8.28 -3.98
N HIS A 149 11.59 -9.47 -4.57
CA HIS A 149 12.00 -9.64 -5.98
C HIS A 149 11.05 -8.90 -6.95
N LEU A 150 9.75 -8.92 -6.69
CA LEU A 150 8.78 -8.15 -7.48
C LEU A 150 9.12 -6.66 -7.46
N TYR A 151 9.30 -6.10 -6.28
CA TYR A 151 9.55 -4.66 -6.12
C TYR A 151 10.90 -4.24 -6.71
N GLU A 152 11.95 -5.03 -6.51
CA GLU A 152 13.28 -4.80 -7.12
C GLU A 152 13.18 -4.80 -8.65
N SER A 153 12.41 -5.71 -9.25
CA SER A 153 12.17 -5.76 -10.70
C SER A 153 11.41 -4.55 -11.24
N MET A 154 10.77 -3.77 -10.36
CA MET A 154 10.02 -2.54 -10.67
C MET A 154 10.80 -1.26 -10.32
N GLY A 155 12.07 -1.37 -9.95
CA GLY A 155 12.95 -0.24 -9.69
C GLY A 155 13.00 0.21 -8.21
N PHE A 156 12.40 -0.53 -7.29
CA PHE A 156 12.59 -0.27 -5.86
C PHE A 156 13.94 -0.83 -5.41
N ALA A 157 14.60 -0.10 -4.52
CA ALA A 157 15.87 -0.51 -3.94
C ALA A 157 15.81 -0.41 -2.41
N PRO A 158 16.54 -1.28 -1.68
CA PRO A 158 16.66 -1.17 -0.24
C PRO A 158 17.26 0.18 0.16
N THR A 159 16.76 0.75 1.24
CA THR A 159 17.27 1.96 1.86
C THR A 159 17.77 1.66 3.28
N ASN A 160 18.15 2.68 4.00
CA ASN A 160 18.72 2.60 5.36
C ASN A 160 17.72 2.81 6.48
N GLU A 161 16.42 2.55 6.25
CA GLU A 161 15.42 2.65 7.32
C GLU A 161 15.72 1.64 8.43
N MET A 162 15.71 2.13 9.68
CA MET A 162 15.86 1.31 10.88
C MET A 162 14.63 1.47 11.77
N ARG A 163 14.17 0.36 12.35
CA ARG A 163 13.04 0.35 13.28
C ARG A 163 13.55 0.13 14.71
N PHE A 164 13.11 1.00 15.60
CA PHE A 164 13.33 0.75 17.03
C PHE A 164 12.51 -0.45 17.52
N MET A 165 13.17 -1.44 18.12
CA MET A 165 12.57 -2.70 18.55
C MET A 165 12.36 -2.79 20.07
N GLY A 166 12.71 -1.73 20.83
CA GLY A 166 12.45 -1.65 22.27
C GLY A 166 11.00 -1.22 22.56
N GLU A 167 10.63 -1.27 23.83
CA GLU A 167 9.33 -0.77 24.27
C GLU A 167 9.31 0.76 24.29
N LEU A 168 8.30 1.33 23.66
CA LEU A 168 7.95 2.74 23.82
C LEU A 168 6.98 2.81 25.00
N SER A 169 7.50 3.23 26.17
CA SER A 169 6.73 3.29 27.41
C SER A 169 5.45 4.10 27.22
N HIS A 170 4.31 3.52 27.53
CA HIS A 170 3.12 4.29 27.81
C HIS A 170 3.31 4.96 29.17
N VAL A 171 3.48 6.28 29.17
CA VAL A 171 3.33 7.05 30.39
C VAL A 171 1.83 7.05 30.71
N GLU A 172 1.42 6.22 31.69
CA GLU A 172 0.09 6.36 32.26
C GLU A 172 0.05 7.73 32.96
N HIS A 173 -0.68 8.65 32.36
CA HIS A 173 -1.04 9.89 33.04
C HIS A 173 -2.11 9.54 34.10
N HIS A 174 -1.69 9.48 35.35
CA HIS A 174 -2.59 9.47 36.50
C HIS A 174 -3.21 10.84 36.73
#